data_03b807282af2b97cc6f6e79a21e2eea8
#
_entry.id   03b807282af2b97cc6f6e79a21e2eea8
#
_cell.length_a   1.000
_cell.length_b   1.000
_cell.length_c   1.000
_cell.angle_alpha   90.00
_cell.angle_beta   90.00
_cell.angle_gamma   90.00
#
_symmetry.space_group_name_H-M   'P 1'
#
loop_
_entity.id
_entity.type
_entity.pdbx_description
1 polymer ?
#
loop_
_entity_poly.entity_id
_entity_poly.type
_entity_poly.pdbx_seq_one_letter_code
_entity_poly.pdbx_strand_id
1 'polypeptide(L)' 'MDIVVYTVKEIAGIIHTNTSYVYELIKKGYLPALKLGCYKVRAESLQKFLIENEGKDLTDLDNVTNLSVGNLGG' A
#
# COMPACT_ATOMS: atom_id res chain seq x y z
N MET A 1 0.38 23.71 8.13
CA MET A 1 -0.13 22.45 7.58
C MET A 1 0.96 21.78 6.77
N ASP A 2 1.32 20.58 7.17
CA ASP A 2 2.36 19.84 6.48
C ASP A 2 1.73 18.91 5.47
N ILE A 3 2.08 19.11 4.21
CA ILE A 3 1.61 18.23 3.14
C ILE A 3 2.77 17.32 2.77
N VAL A 4 2.58 16.03 2.95
CA VAL A 4 3.61 15.05 2.65
C VAL A 4 3.15 14.14 1.53
N VAL A 5 3.99 14.00 0.53
CA VAL A 5 3.73 13.17 -0.63
C VAL A 5 4.92 12.26 -0.81
N TYR A 6 4.66 11.00 -1.09
CA TYR A 6 5.72 10.01 -1.28
C TYR A 6 5.83 9.59 -2.74
N THR A 7 7.05 9.27 -3.17
CA THR A 7 7.27 8.62 -4.46
C THR A 7 7.00 7.11 -4.29
N VAL A 8 6.86 6.42 -5.43
CA VAL A 8 6.70 4.97 -5.41
C VAL A 8 7.90 4.30 -4.71
N LYS A 9 9.10 4.81 -4.98
CA LYS A 9 10.29 4.24 -4.37
C LYS A 9 10.30 4.41 -2.86
N GLU A 10 9.84 5.58 -2.39
CA GLU A 10 9.76 5.83 -0.95
C GLU A 10 8.75 4.90 -0.29
N ILE A 11 7.60 4.71 -0.94
CA ILE A 11 6.58 3.82 -0.40
C ILE A 11 7.09 2.39 -0.31
N ALA A 12 7.76 1.93 -1.36
CA ALA A 12 8.34 0.59 -1.35
C ALA A 12 9.27 0.39 -0.16
N GLY A 13 10.06 1.42 0.18
CA GLY A 13 10.93 1.36 1.34
C GLY A 13 10.16 1.37 2.66
N ILE A 14 9.11 2.20 2.74
CA ILE A 14 8.30 2.31 3.97
C ILE A 14 7.59 1.01 4.29
N ILE A 15 6.98 0.37 3.29
CA ILE A 15 6.23 -0.85 3.53
C ILE A 15 7.04 -2.11 3.23
N HIS A 16 8.35 -1.95 3.04
CA HIS A 16 9.29 -3.07 2.89
C HIS A 16 8.96 -4.00 1.74
N THR A 17 8.73 -3.42 0.57
CA THR A 17 8.47 -4.19 -0.63
C THR A 17 9.27 -3.60 -1.79
N ASN A 18 8.89 -3.94 -3.02
CA ASN A 18 9.58 -3.39 -4.20
C ASN A 18 8.65 -2.47 -4.99
N THR A 19 9.23 -1.71 -5.90
CA THR A 19 8.46 -0.72 -6.67
C THR A 19 7.44 -1.37 -7.58
N SER A 20 7.74 -2.54 -8.13
CA SER A 20 6.78 -3.25 -8.99
C SER A 20 5.49 -3.56 -8.25
N TYR A 21 5.61 -3.98 -7.00
CA TYR A 21 4.43 -4.28 -6.18
C TYR A 21 3.64 -3.01 -5.89
N VAL A 22 4.33 -1.90 -5.60
CA VAL A 22 3.64 -0.62 -5.36
C VAL A 22 2.88 -0.17 -6.60
N TYR A 23 3.47 -0.32 -7.79
CA TYR A 23 2.76 0.00 -9.03
C TYR A 23 1.51 -0.86 -9.19
N GLU A 24 1.57 -2.13 -8.80
CA GLU A 24 0.41 -3.00 -8.86
C GLU A 24 -0.69 -2.53 -7.91
N LEU A 25 -0.33 -2.09 -6.72
CA LEU A 25 -1.29 -1.53 -5.77
C LEU A 25 -2.01 -0.33 -6.37
N ILE A 26 -1.27 0.52 -7.06
CA ILE A 26 -1.84 1.71 -7.69
C ILE A 26 -2.74 1.30 -8.86
N LYS A 27 -2.27 0.41 -9.71
CA LYS A 27 -3.01 -0.03 -10.90
C LYS A 27 -4.32 -0.72 -10.54
N LYS A 28 -4.32 -1.49 -9.48
CA LYS A 28 -5.51 -2.23 -9.05
C LYS A 28 -6.44 -1.42 -8.16
N GLY A 29 -6.08 -0.17 -7.90
CA GLY A 29 -6.94 0.74 -7.15
C GLY A 29 -6.87 0.61 -5.63
N TYR A 30 -5.93 -0.16 -5.12
CA TYR A 30 -5.75 -0.26 -3.66
C TYR A 30 -5.15 1.01 -3.08
N LEU A 31 -4.26 1.66 -3.83
CA LEU A 31 -3.51 2.79 -3.35
C LEU A 31 -3.76 3.99 -4.26
N PRO A 32 -4.55 4.98 -3.82
CA PRO A 32 -4.81 6.17 -4.63
C PRO A 32 -3.53 6.94 -4.88
N ALA A 33 -3.34 7.41 -6.10
CA ALA A 33 -2.13 8.12 -6.47
C ALA A 33 -2.42 9.28 -7.39
N LEU A 34 -1.52 10.26 -7.37
CA LEU A 34 -1.50 11.37 -8.30
C LEU A 34 -0.38 11.11 -9.31
N LYS A 35 -0.59 11.55 -10.54
CA LYS A 35 0.48 11.47 -11.52
C LYS A 35 0.96 12.89 -11.83
N LEU A 36 2.11 13.22 -11.29
CA LEU A 36 2.75 14.52 -11.48
C LEU A 36 4.09 14.27 -12.17
N GLY A 37 4.03 13.83 -13.43
CA GLY A 37 5.19 13.30 -14.12
C GLY A 37 5.39 11.84 -13.72
N CYS A 38 5.64 11.60 -12.45
CA CYS A 38 5.69 10.28 -11.86
C CYS A 38 4.54 10.12 -10.87
N TYR A 39 4.24 8.90 -10.47
CA TYR A 39 3.22 8.68 -9.44
C TYR A 39 3.69 9.19 -8.10
N LYS A 40 2.78 9.86 -7.41
CA LYS A 40 2.97 10.34 -6.05
C LYS A 40 1.79 9.90 -5.22
N VAL A 41 2.01 9.60 -3.97
CA VAL A 41 0.95 9.15 -3.06
C VAL A 41 0.97 10.03 -1.82
N ARG A 42 -0.17 10.57 -1.45
CA ARG A 42 -0.25 11.37 -0.23
C ARG A 42 -0.05 10.47 0.99
N ALA A 43 0.59 11.03 2.01
CA ALA A 43 0.82 10.29 3.26
C ALA A 43 -0.49 9.75 3.85
N GLU A 44 -1.56 10.56 3.80
CA GLU A 44 -2.86 10.14 4.32
C GLU A 44 -3.42 8.95 3.56
N SER A 45 -3.22 8.91 2.25
CA SER A 45 -3.70 7.80 1.43
C SER A 45 -2.96 6.51 1.77
N LEU A 46 -1.66 6.61 1.98
CA LEU A 46 -0.87 5.45 2.39
C LEU A 46 -1.33 4.95 3.77
N GLN A 47 -1.53 5.88 4.70
CA GLN A 47 -1.99 5.54 6.04
C GLN A 47 -3.34 4.83 5.99
N LYS A 48 -4.28 5.39 5.23
CA LYS A 48 -5.60 4.81 5.08
C LYS A 48 -5.53 3.41 4.47
N PHE A 49 -4.71 3.23 3.44
CA PHE A 49 -4.51 1.93 2.83
C PHE A 49 -4.04 0.90 3.86
N LEU A 50 -3.06 1.27 4.68
CA LEU A 50 -2.53 0.36 5.69
C LEU A 50 -3.59 0.02 6.73
N ILE A 51 -4.35 1.01 7.17
CA ILE A 51 -5.41 0.80 8.16
C ILE A 51 -6.51 -0.11 7.61
N GLU A 52 -6.96 0.15 6.39
CA GLU A 52 -8.07 -0.59 5.80
C GLU A 52 -7.72 -2.02 5.45
N ASN A 53 -6.45 -2.29 5.24
CA ASN A 53 -6.01 -3.63 4.84
C ASN A 53 -5.29 -4.38 5.94
N GLU A 54 -5.28 -3.83 7.12
CA GLU A 54 -4.70 -4.50 8.28
C GLU A 54 -5.49 -5.78 8.54
N GLY A 55 -4.79 -6.86 8.75
CA GLY A 55 -5.40 -8.17 8.96
C GLY A 55 -5.66 -8.95 7.69
N LYS A 56 -5.20 -8.46 6.55
CA LYS A 56 -5.36 -9.15 5.28
C LYS A 56 -4.00 -9.55 4.71
N ASP A 57 -4.03 -10.61 3.92
CA ASP A 57 -2.84 -11.05 3.18
C ASP A 57 -2.96 -10.50 1.76
N LEU A 58 -2.10 -9.56 1.42
CA LEU A 58 -2.07 -8.91 0.12
C LEU A 58 -0.92 -9.39 -0.75
N THR A 59 -0.39 -10.56 -0.46
CA THR A 59 0.73 -11.11 -1.24
C THR A 59 0.34 -11.28 -2.70
N ASP A 60 -0.86 -11.81 -2.93
CA ASP A 60 -1.42 -11.94 -4.27
C ASP A 60 -2.63 -11.02 -4.35
N LEU A 61 -2.50 -9.92 -5.09
CA LEU A 61 -3.55 -8.92 -5.17
C LEU A 61 -4.80 -9.41 -5.91
N ASP A 62 -4.69 -10.50 -6.65
CA ASP A 62 -5.85 -11.10 -7.30
C ASP A 62 -6.57 -12.09 -6.40
N ASN A 63 -5.95 -12.46 -5.28
CA ASN A 63 -6.51 -13.42 -4.33
C ASN A 63 -6.23 -12.95 -2.91
N VAL A 64 -6.78 -11.79 -2.56
CA VAL A 64 -6.62 -11.23 -1.22
C VAL A 64 -7.44 -12.06 -0.24
N THR A 65 -6.83 -12.46 0.85
CA THR A 65 -7.48 -13.25 1.89
C THR A 65 -7.33 -12.58 3.23
N ASN A 66 -8.17 -12.96 4.17
CA ASN A 66 -8.06 -12.49 5.54
C ASN A 66 -7.06 -13.36 6.29
N LEU A 67 -6.24 -12.73 7.13
CA LEU A 67 -5.37 -13.48 8.00
C LEU A 67 -6.20 -14.20 9.05
N SER A 68 -5.81 -15.41 9.39
CA SER A 68 -6.55 -16.20 10.37
C SER A 68 -6.15 -15.75 11.76
N VAL A 69 -7.00 -14.93 12.35
CA VAL A 69 -6.72 -14.34 13.66
C VAL A 69 -6.51 -15.42 14.73
N GLY A 70 -7.32 -16.46 14.67
CA GLY A 70 -7.22 -17.51 15.66
C GLY A 70 -5.89 -18.22 15.64
N ASN A 71 -5.14 -18.10 14.56
CA ASN A 71 -3.86 -18.78 14.42
C ASN A 71 -2.68 -17.88 14.63
N LEU A 72 -2.95 -16.68 15.05
CA LEU A 72 -1.86 -15.72 15.26
C LEU A 72 -1.16 -15.93 16.58
N GLY A 73 -1.49 -16.98 17.23
CA GLY A 73 -0.77 -17.32 18.42
C GLY A 73 0.73 -17.37 18.15
N GLY A 74 1.02 -17.46 16.94
CA GLY A 74 2.39 -17.33 16.58
C GLY A 74 2.78 -15.91 16.44
#